data_6826ffc741115fb504076a2762462575
#
_entry.id   6826ffc741115fb504076a2762462575
#
_cell.length_a   1.000
_cell.length_b   1.000
_cell.length_c   1.000
_cell.angle_alpha   90.00
_cell.angle_beta   90.00
_cell.angle_gamma   90.00
#
_symmetry.space_group_name_H-M   'P 1'
#
loop_
_entity.id
_entity.type
_entity.pdbx_description
1 polymer ?
#
loop_
_entity_poly.entity_id
_entity_poly.type
_entity_poly.pdbx_seq_one_letter_code
_entity_poly.pdbx_strand_id
1 'polypeptide(L)'
;NWYMPSYRQEIERVREEIEDKMREVLLKMSGFLTIGNGKNDGEVLQVLKEKLNEAREYVRLEAENHLTKEVTYDYQYFEMRRDQSKLLEIMATNLNEFRWDGEEMAILSEMFKQTAQQLAEQNTASQLIDEIEDLLEQFRERPLPQTRCEFEKRAQLYQLLRDLKRFVQLKVDFFQTYGVHYFKKVGEKE
;
A
#
# COMPACT_ATOMS: atom_id res chain seq x y z
N ASN A 1 3.82 38.26 20.50
CA ASN A 1 4.18 36.98 19.88
C ASN A 1 3.03 35.99 20.04
N TRP A 2 2.19 35.89 19.02
CA TRP A 2 1.19 34.82 18.99
C TRP A 2 1.92 33.53 18.61
N TYR A 3 2.06 32.62 19.56
CA TYR A 3 2.60 31.29 19.34
C TYR A 3 1.51 30.47 18.66
N MET A 4 1.71 30.11 17.38
CA MET A 4 0.87 29.15 16.70
C MET A 4 1.50 27.76 16.83
N PRO A 5 0.84 26.80 17.48
CA PRO A 5 1.38 25.44 17.62
C PRO A 5 1.57 24.79 16.25
N SER A 6 2.66 24.06 16.10
CA SER A 6 2.92 23.24 14.93
C SER A 6 2.64 21.77 15.27
N TYR A 7 2.01 21.07 14.33
CA TYR A 7 1.71 19.64 14.42
C TYR A 7 2.69 18.79 13.58
N ARG A 8 3.82 19.36 13.20
CA ARG A 8 4.81 18.69 12.33
C ARG A 8 5.34 17.39 12.93
N GLN A 9 5.63 17.34 14.21
CA GLN A 9 6.09 16.13 14.89
C GLN A 9 5.01 15.04 14.93
N GLU A 10 3.77 15.42 15.20
CA GLU A 10 2.62 14.52 15.19
C GLU A 10 2.36 13.95 13.78
N ILE A 11 2.48 14.76 12.74
CA ILE A 11 2.35 14.35 11.34
C ILE A 11 3.44 13.33 10.98
N GLU A 12 4.69 13.58 11.33
CA GLU A 12 5.78 12.63 11.07
C GLU A 12 5.61 11.33 11.86
N ARG A 13 5.22 11.40 13.11
CA ARG A 13 4.94 10.22 13.95
C ARG A 13 3.83 9.36 13.35
N VAL A 14 2.69 9.94 13.00
CA VAL A 14 1.56 9.20 12.45
C VAL A 14 1.86 8.65 11.05
N ARG A 15 2.72 9.32 10.26
CA ARG A 15 3.22 8.80 8.99
C ARG A 15 3.96 7.49 9.18
N GLU A 16 4.91 7.43 10.10
CA GLU A 16 5.67 6.22 10.43
C GLU A 16 4.76 5.11 10.93
N GLU A 17 3.82 5.41 11.82
CA GLU A 17 2.84 4.46 12.34
C GLU A 17 1.95 3.87 11.22
N ILE A 18 1.51 4.69 10.25
CA ILE A 18 0.73 4.25 9.09
C ILE A 18 1.56 3.31 8.21
N GLU A 19 2.81 3.66 7.91
CA GLU A 19 3.70 2.82 7.10
C GLU A 19 3.96 1.47 7.78
N ASP A 20 4.18 1.46 9.09
CA ASP A 20 4.36 0.24 9.87
C ASP A 20 3.12 -0.66 9.86
N LYS A 21 1.92 -0.07 10.01
CA LYS A 21 0.67 -0.83 9.94
C LYS A 21 0.39 -1.39 8.54
N MET A 22 0.66 -0.63 7.50
CA MET A 22 0.55 -1.11 6.12
C MET A 22 1.51 -2.26 5.84
N ARG A 23 2.76 -2.15 6.31
CA ARG A 23 3.76 -3.22 6.23
C ARG A 23 3.28 -4.47 6.96
N GLU A 24 2.74 -4.33 8.16
CA GLU A 24 2.18 -5.43 8.94
C GLU A 24 1.04 -6.14 8.19
N VAL A 25 0.11 -5.40 7.59
CA VAL A 25 -0.98 -5.97 6.78
C VAL A 25 -0.45 -6.78 5.60
N LEU A 26 0.50 -6.22 4.84
CA LEU A 26 1.10 -6.90 3.68
C LEU A 26 1.86 -8.16 4.08
N LEU A 27 2.59 -8.14 5.19
CA LEU A 27 3.29 -9.30 5.72
C LEU A 27 2.31 -10.37 6.24
N LYS A 28 1.20 -10.00 6.84
CA LYS A 28 0.12 -10.93 7.21
C LYS A 28 -0.51 -11.57 5.99
N MET A 29 -0.74 -10.83 4.90
CA MET A 29 -1.22 -11.38 3.62
C MET A 29 -0.22 -12.37 3.03
N SER A 30 1.07 -12.05 3.05
CA SER A 30 2.14 -12.96 2.63
C SER A 30 2.12 -14.26 3.44
N GLY A 31 2.04 -14.17 4.76
CA GLY A 31 1.96 -15.31 5.66
C GLY A 31 0.71 -16.16 5.45
N PHE A 32 -0.43 -15.52 5.23
CA PHE A 32 -1.70 -16.21 4.91
C PHE A 32 -1.56 -17.09 3.66
N LEU A 33 -0.96 -16.59 2.60
CA LEU A 33 -0.71 -17.32 1.36
C LEU A 33 0.25 -18.50 1.55
N THR A 34 1.23 -18.37 2.45
CA THR A 34 2.21 -19.43 2.74
C THR A 34 1.62 -20.55 3.58
N ILE A 35 0.82 -20.21 4.58
CA ILE A 35 0.25 -21.18 5.55
C ILE A 35 -1.04 -21.81 5.02
N GLY A 36 -1.77 -21.12 4.17
CA GLY A 36 -3.01 -21.61 3.54
C GLY A 36 -4.25 -21.65 4.45
N ASN A 37 -4.12 -21.39 5.75
CA ASN A 37 -5.16 -21.58 6.76
C ASN A 37 -5.36 -20.39 7.71
N GLY A 38 -4.65 -19.28 7.56
CA GLY A 38 -4.77 -18.12 8.45
C GLY A 38 -6.07 -17.36 8.21
N LYS A 39 -6.67 -16.80 9.26
CA LYS A 39 -7.66 -15.73 9.11
C LYS A 39 -6.93 -14.41 9.02
N ASN A 40 -7.17 -13.68 7.95
CA ASN A 40 -6.80 -12.28 7.88
C ASN A 40 -7.91 -11.51 8.61
N ASP A 41 -7.66 -11.25 9.90
CA ASP A 41 -8.64 -10.66 10.80
C ASP A 41 -8.71 -9.18 10.57
N GLY A 42 -9.11 -8.43 9.95
CA GLY A 42 -9.21 -6.99 9.72
C GLY A 42 -8.83 -6.05 10.89
N GLU A 43 -8.28 -6.58 12.00
CA GLU A 43 -7.93 -5.81 13.19
C GLU A 43 -6.85 -4.76 12.86
N VAL A 44 -5.78 -5.16 12.17
CA VAL A 44 -4.71 -4.24 11.77
C VAL A 44 -5.23 -3.21 10.78
N LEU A 45 -6.14 -3.59 9.87
CA LEU A 45 -6.80 -2.66 8.95
C LEU A 45 -7.65 -1.63 9.67
N GLN A 46 -8.34 -2.02 10.75
CA GLN A 46 -9.10 -1.09 11.57
C GLN A 46 -8.19 -0.06 12.26
N VAL A 47 -7.08 -0.52 12.83
CA VAL A 47 -6.07 0.38 13.43
C VAL A 47 -5.49 1.32 12.37
N LEU A 48 -5.21 0.83 11.17
CA LEU A 48 -4.73 1.64 10.05
C LEU A 48 -5.74 2.75 9.68
N LYS A 49 -7.03 2.45 9.63
CA LYS A 49 -8.08 3.46 9.40
C LYS A 49 -8.10 4.55 10.46
N GLU A 50 -7.98 4.16 11.72
CA GLU A 50 -7.93 5.10 12.84
C GLU A 50 -6.71 6.03 12.74
N LYS A 51 -5.55 5.48 12.38
CA LYS A 51 -4.33 6.27 12.15
C LYS A 51 -4.44 7.23 10.97
N LEU A 52 -5.09 6.82 9.88
CA LEU A 52 -5.36 7.69 8.73
C LEU A 52 -6.32 8.83 9.08
N ASN A 53 -7.31 8.59 9.92
CA ASN A 53 -8.20 9.64 10.43
C ASN A 53 -7.47 10.62 11.35
N GLU A 54 -6.60 10.11 12.22
CA GLU A 54 -5.73 10.92 13.08
C GLU A 54 -4.80 11.82 12.25
N ALA A 55 -4.18 11.26 11.20
CA ALA A 55 -3.33 12.02 10.29
C ALA A 55 -4.09 13.15 9.57
N ARG A 56 -5.31 12.88 9.11
CA ARG A 56 -6.17 13.90 8.47
C ARG A 56 -6.43 15.06 9.42
N GLU A 57 -6.69 14.79 10.69
CA GLU A 57 -6.95 15.81 11.70
C GLU A 57 -5.70 16.66 11.96
N TYR A 58 -4.53 16.06 12.11
CA TYR A 58 -3.29 16.81 12.29
C TYR A 58 -2.94 17.68 11.09
N VAL A 59 -3.14 17.18 9.87
CA VAL A 59 -2.93 17.97 8.64
C VAL A 59 -3.91 19.14 8.57
N ARG A 60 -5.17 18.92 8.94
CA ARG A 60 -6.18 19.99 9.00
C ARG A 60 -5.78 21.08 9.99
N LEU A 61 -5.35 20.72 11.19
CA LEU A 61 -4.91 21.66 12.22
C LEU A 61 -3.64 22.42 11.81
N GLU A 62 -2.69 21.72 11.19
CA GLU A 62 -1.47 22.36 10.65
C GLU A 62 -1.81 23.35 9.54
N ALA A 63 -2.73 23.02 8.64
CA ALA A 63 -3.18 23.89 7.56
C ALA A 63 -3.87 25.17 8.05
N GLU A 64 -4.60 25.10 9.16
CA GLU A 64 -5.21 26.27 9.79
C GLU A 64 -4.16 27.25 10.34
N ASN A 65 -3.06 26.72 10.86
CA ASN A 65 -2.00 27.51 11.48
C ASN A 65 -0.89 27.91 10.48
N HIS A 66 -0.55 27.02 9.56
CA HIS A 66 0.58 27.16 8.65
C HIS A 66 0.22 26.61 7.26
N LEU A 67 -0.39 27.45 6.42
CA LEU A 67 -0.70 27.06 5.03
C LEU A 67 0.57 27.11 4.17
N THR A 68 1.24 25.98 4.01
CA THR A 68 2.50 25.83 3.30
C THR A 68 2.40 24.78 2.19
N LYS A 69 3.40 24.74 1.28
CA LYS A 69 3.53 23.67 0.28
C LYS A 69 3.74 22.30 0.93
N GLU A 70 4.38 22.26 2.09
CA GLU A 70 4.62 21.07 2.87
C GLU A 70 3.31 20.45 3.38
N VAL A 71 2.38 21.28 3.87
CA VAL A 71 1.02 20.83 4.28
C VAL A 71 0.23 20.28 3.09
N THR A 72 0.35 20.88 1.91
CA THR A 72 -0.27 20.37 0.69
C THR A 72 0.30 19.00 0.30
N TYR A 73 1.61 18.83 0.42
CA TYR A 73 2.27 17.54 0.23
C TYR A 73 1.74 16.48 1.22
N ASP A 74 1.68 16.80 2.51
CA ASP A 74 1.17 15.89 3.54
C ASP A 74 -0.27 15.47 3.28
N TYR A 75 -1.13 16.42 2.91
CA TYR A 75 -2.52 16.13 2.55
C TYR A 75 -2.59 15.09 1.42
N GLN A 76 -1.87 15.32 0.32
CA GLN A 76 -1.84 14.42 -0.82
C GLN A 76 -1.20 13.07 -0.49
N TYR A 77 -0.17 13.06 0.36
CA TYR A 77 0.46 11.84 0.85
C TYR A 77 -0.54 10.96 1.60
N PHE A 78 -1.30 11.51 2.54
CA PHE A 78 -2.26 10.73 3.31
C PHE A 78 -3.49 10.34 2.50
N GLU A 79 -3.90 11.12 1.50
CA GLU A 79 -4.94 10.69 0.55
C GLU A 79 -4.47 9.49 -0.30
N MET A 80 -3.23 9.48 -0.76
CA MET A 80 -2.62 8.32 -1.43
C MET A 80 -2.62 7.09 -0.51
N ARG A 81 -2.18 7.24 0.75
CA ARG A 81 -2.20 6.14 1.73
C ARG A 81 -3.63 5.66 2.04
N ARG A 82 -4.60 6.53 2.04
CA ARG A 82 -6.02 6.18 2.20
C ARG A 82 -6.52 5.32 1.04
N ASP A 83 -6.19 5.68 -0.19
CA ASP A 83 -6.56 4.89 -1.36
C ASP A 83 -5.86 3.52 -1.37
N GLN A 84 -4.60 3.46 -0.95
CA GLN A 84 -3.90 2.21 -0.74
C GLN A 84 -4.57 1.34 0.35
N SER A 85 -5.02 1.94 1.44
CA SER A 85 -5.73 1.24 2.52
C SER A 85 -7.03 0.58 2.02
N LYS A 86 -7.78 1.23 1.14
CA LYS A 86 -8.97 0.65 0.51
C LYS A 86 -8.63 -0.59 -0.33
N LEU A 87 -7.53 -0.54 -1.06
CA LEU A 87 -7.04 -1.70 -1.82
C LEU A 87 -6.60 -2.85 -0.92
N LEU A 88 -5.96 -2.57 0.22
CA LEU A 88 -5.63 -3.59 1.21
C LEU A 88 -6.88 -4.29 1.75
N GLU A 89 -7.96 -3.56 2.00
CA GLU A 89 -9.24 -4.16 2.42
C GLU A 89 -9.83 -5.08 1.34
N ILE A 90 -9.82 -4.65 0.08
CA ILE A 90 -10.30 -5.46 -1.05
C ILE A 90 -9.47 -6.72 -1.19
N MET A 91 -8.14 -6.62 -1.14
CA MET A 91 -7.25 -7.76 -1.23
C MET A 91 -7.41 -8.72 -0.04
N ALA A 92 -7.57 -8.20 1.18
CA ALA A 92 -7.84 -9.00 2.37
C ALA A 92 -9.15 -9.80 2.24
N THR A 93 -10.21 -9.20 1.74
CA THR A 93 -11.49 -9.85 1.48
C THR A 93 -11.32 -10.98 0.45
N ASN A 94 -10.63 -10.71 -0.66
CA ASN A 94 -10.35 -11.72 -1.68
C ASN A 94 -9.57 -12.92 -1.12
N LEU A 95 -8.55 -12.67 -0.30
CA LEU A 95 -7.76 -13.73 0.33
C LEU A 95 -8.59 -14.61 1.26
N ASN A 96 -9.56 -14.03 1.98
CA ASN A 96 -10.41 -14.76 2.92
C ASN A 96 -11.52 -15.59 2.25
N GLU A 97 -11.97 -15.19 1.05
CA GLU A 97 -13.06 -15.86 0.34
C GLU A 97 -12.63 -17.13 -0.39
N PHE A 98 -11.34 -17.30 -0.67
CA PHE A 98 -10.83 -18.40 -1.48
C PHE A 98 -9.87 -19.30 -0.73
N ARG A 99 -9.94 -20.58 -1.07
CA ARG A 99 -8.89 -21.53 -0.68
C ARG A 99 -7.76 -21.44 -1.70
N TRP A 100 -6.64 -20.92 -1.25
CA TRP A 100 -5.44 -20.75 -2.04
C TRP A 100 -4.55 -21.97 -1.89
N ASP A 101 -4.16 -22.56 -3.01
CA ASP A 101 -3.25 -23.70 -3.10
C ASP A 101 -2.43 -23.61 -4.40
N GLY A 102 -1.30 -24.34 -4.46
CA GLY A 102 -0.46 -24.42 -5.64
C GLY A 102 0.80 -23.55 -5.59
N GLU A 103 1.61 -23.67 -6.65
CA GLU A 103 2.90 -22.97 -6.75
C GLU A 103 2.76 -21.45 -6.83
N GLU A 104 1.65 -20.96 -7.39
CA GLU A 104 1.36 -19.53 -7.49
C GLU A 104 1.32 -18.84 -6.13
N MET A 105 0.97 -19.56 -5.07
CA MET A 105 0.88 -19.00 -3.73
C MET A 105 2.23 -18.57 -3.19
N ALA A 106 3.28 -19.30 -3.47
CA ALA A 106 4.64 -18.93 -3.09
C ALA A 106 5.09 -17.64 -3.81
N ILE A 107 4.76 -17.52 -5.09
CA ILE A 107 5.09 -16.34 -5.90
C ILE A 107 4.33 -15.11 -5.38
N LEU A 108 3.03 -15.25 -5.12
CA LEU A 108 2.21 -14.17 -4.56
C LEU A 108 2.66 -13.76 -3.17
N SER A 109 2.96 -14.73 -2.32
CA SER A 109 3.48 -14.48 -0.97
C SER A 109 4.76 -13.64 -1.02
N GLU A 110 5.68 -13.96 -1.91
CA GLU A 110 6.90 -13.19 -2.11
C GLU A 110 6.61 -11.78 -2.65
N MET A 111 5.66 -11.62 -3.58
CA MET A 111 5.24 -10.31 -4.09
C MET A 111 4.70 -9.40 -2.97
N PHE A 112 3.86 -9.93 -2.08
CA PHE A 112 3.37 -9.17 -0.93
C PHE A 112 4.49 -8.79 0.04
N LYS A 113 5.43 -9.70 0.28
CA LYS A 113 6.59 -9.45 1.12
C LYS A 113 7.49 -8.36 0.55
N GLN A 114 7.80 -8.41 -0.75
CA GLN A 114 8.57 -7.37 -1.43
C GLN A 114 7.86 -6.02 -1.41
N THR A 115 6.53 -6.02 -1.60
CA THR A 115 5.73 -4.80 -1.49
C THR A 115 5.83 -4.19 -0.09
N ALA A 116 5.79 -5.01 0.95
CA ALA A 116 5.96 -4.56 2.34
C ALA A 116 7.35 -3.94 2.58
N GLN A 117 8.39 -4.56 2.05
CA GLN A 117 9.78 -4.07 2.19
C GLN A 117 10.02 -2.74 1.48
N GLN A 118 9.34 -2.52 0.35
CA GLN A 118 9.52 -1.33 -0.48
C GLN A 118 8.58 -0.17 -0.13
N LEU A 119 7.80 -0.28 0.95
CA LEU A 119 6.76 0.70 1.29
C LEU A 119 7.34 2.10 1.57
N ALA A 120 8.48 2.17 2.24
CA ALA A 120 9.20 3.40 2.55
C ALA A 120 10.20 3.83 1.46
N GLU A 121 10.68 2.91 0.64
CA GLU A 121 11.69 3.19 -0.37
C GLU A 121 11.09 3.80 -1.64
N GLN A 122 11.72 4.86 -2.15
CA GLN A 122 11.18 5.67 -3.23
C GLN A 122 11.44 5.12 -4.62
N ASN A 123 12.57 4.45 -4.82
CA ASN A 123 13.11 4.16 -6.16
C ASN A 123 12.85 2.73 -6.65
N THR A 124 12.35 1.82 -5.81
CA THR A 124 12.21 0.40 -6.14
C THR A 124 10.80 -0.01 -6.58
N ALA A 125 9.82 0.90 -6.42
CA ALA A 125 8.42 0.60 -6.72
C ALA A 125 8.16 0.39 -8.21
N SER A 126 8.87 1.06 -9.11
CA SER A 126 8.72 0.87 -10.56
C SER A 126 9.14 -0.53 -10.99
N GLN A 127 10.23 -1.04 -10.45
CA GLN A 127 10.68 -2.41 -10.73
C GLN A 127 9.65 -3.44 -10.28
N LEU A 128 9.02 -3.22 -9.13
CA LEU A 128 7.97 -4.12 -8.64
C LEU A 128 6.74 -4.14 -9.55
N ILE A 129 6.39 -3.00 -10.18
CA ILE A 129 5.34 -2.93 -11.17
C ILE A 129 5.69 -3.79 -12.39
N ASP A 130 6.92 -3.69 -12.89
CA ASP A 130 7.39 -4.49 -14.03
C ASP A 130 7.33 -5.99 -13.71
N GLU A 131 7.76 -6.39 -12.51
CA GLU A 131 7.68 -7.77 -12.04
C GLU A 131 6.23 -8.29 -11.95
N ILE A 132 5.29 -7.47 -11.51
CA ILE A 132 3.86 -7.81 -11.47
C ILE A 132 3.30 -7.95 -12.90
N GLU A 133 3.67 -7.06 -13.81
CA GLU A 133 3.26 -7.14 -15.21
C GLU A 133 3.78 -8.40 -15.91
N ASP A 134 5.04 -8.73 -15.70
CA ASP A 134 5.65 -9.96 -16.22
C ASP A 134 4.93 -11.21 -15.67
N LEU A 135 4.58 -11.21 -14.41
CA LEU A 135 3.83 -12.31 -13.79
C LEU A 135 2.41 -12.43 -14.37
N LEU A 136 1.73 -11.33 -14.60
CA LEU A 136 0.41 -11.31 -15.27
C LEU A 136 0.52 -11.88 -16.69
N GLU A 137 1.57 -11.56 -17.43
CA GLU A 137 1.78 -12.08 -18.78
C GLU A 137 2.08 -13.58 -18.76
N GLN A 138 2.94 -14.05 -17.85
CA GLN A 138 3.20 -15.48 -17.67
C GLN A 138 1.91 -16.27 -17.39
N PHE A 139 0.99 -15.70 -16.61
CA PHE A 139 -0.30 -16.35 -16.35
C PHE A 139 -1.23 -16.36 -17.56
N ARG A 140 -1.14 -15.36 -18.45
CA ARG A 140 -1.90 -15.33 -19.72
C ARG A 140 -1.47 -16.41 -20.68
N GLU A 141 -0.19 -16.73 -20.71
CA GLU A 141 0.38 -17.76 -21.62
C GLU A 141 0.04 -19.19 -21.19
N ARG A 142 -0.48 -19.39 -19.96
CA ARG A 142 -0.89 -20.71 -19.48
C ARG A 142 -2.09 -21.25 -20.24
N PRO A 143 -2.20 -22.61 -20.37
CA PRO A 143 -3.35 -23.24 -20.96
C PRO A 143 -4.67 -22.76 -20.35
N LEU A 144 -5.73 -22.73 -21.15
CA LEU A 144 -7.06 -22.36 -20.69
C LEU A 144 -7.51 -23.27 -19.52
N PRO A 145 -8.26 -22.72 -18.55
CA PRO A 145 -8.79 -23.52 -17.45
C PRO A 145 -9.75 -24.60 -18.00
N GLN A 146 -9.63 -25.80 -17.48
CA GLN A 146 -10.42 -26.94 -17.90
C GLN A 146 -11.70 -27.12 -17.07
N THR A 147 -11.74 -26.53 -15.88
CA THR A 147 -12.86 -26.62 -14.95
C THR A 147 -13.32 -25.23 -14.52
N ARG A 148 -14.56 -25.15 -14.04
CA ARG A 148 -15.09 -23.91 -13.44
C ARG A 148 -14.26 -23.47 -12.23
N CYS A 149 -13.83 -24.42 -11.42
CA CYS A 149 -13.00 -24.13 -10.24
C CYS A 149 -11.66 -23.49 -10.64
N GLU A 150 -10.99 -24.03 -11.65
CA GLU A 150 -9.74 -23.44 -12.19
C GLU A 150 -9.96 -22.05 -12.76
N PHE A 151 -11.08 -21.85 -13.46
CA PHE A 151 -11.45 -20.54 -13.99
C PHE A 151 -11.65 -19.50 -12.88
N GLU A 152 -12.43 -19.86 -11.84
CA GLU A 152 -12.70 -18.97 -10.71
C GLU A 152 -11.41 -18.62 -9.94
N LYS A 153 -10.57 -19.63 -9.66
CA LYS A 153 -9.25 -19.41 -9.01
C LYS A 153 -8.38 -18.48 -9.83
N ARG A 154 -8.30 -18.68 -11.13
CA ARG A 154 -7.50 -17.84 -12.03
C ARG A 154 -8.02 -16.42 -12.11
N ALA A 155 -9.33 -16.23 -12.18
CA ALA A 155 -9.95 -14.91 -12.15
C ALA A 155 -9.61 -14.13 -10.86
N GLN A 156 -9.64 -14.79 -9.72
CA GLN A 156 -9.27 -14.20 -8.44
C GLN A 156 -7.79 -13.85 -8.35
N LEU A 157 -6.94 -14.71 -8.87
CA LEU A 157 -5.50 -14.47 -8.96
C LEU A 157 -5.18 -13.21 -9.78
N TYR A 158 -5.81 -13.08 -10.95
CA TYR A 158 -5.66 -11.89 -11.78
C TYR A 158 -6.14 -10.63 -11.06
N GLN A 159 -7.28 -10.72 -10.39
CA GLN A 159 -7.82 -9.58 -9.66
C GLN A 159 -6.88 -9.15 -8.53
N LEU A 160 -6.37 -10.10 -7.77
CA LEU A 160 -5.43 -9.84 -6.67
C LEU A 160 -4.14 -9.16 -7.18
N LEU A 161 -3.57 -9.64 -8.28
CA LEU A 161 -2.38 -9.04 -8.88
C LEU A 161 -2.63 -7.65 -9.43
N ARG A 162 -3.80 -7.40 -10.03
CA ARG A 162 -4.19 -6.07 -10.50
C ARG A 162 -4.37 -5.09 -9.35
N ASP A 163 -4.96 -5.52 -8.25
CA ASP A 163 -5.13 -4.71 -7.05
C ASP A 163 -3.76 -4.38 -6.42
N LEU A 164 -2.85 -5.36 -6.37
CA LEU A 164 -1.49 -5.15 -5.89
C LEU A 164 -0.71 -4.18 -6.79
N LYS A 165 -0.82 -4.34 -8.11
CA LYS A 165 -0.24 -3.39 -9.08
C LYS A 165 -0.78 -1.99 -8.86
N ARG A 166 -2.09 -1.83 -8.70
CA ARG A 166 -2.72 -0.53 -8.44
C ARG A 166 -2.22 0.08 -7.13
N PHE A 167 -2.07 -0.74 -6.08
CA PHE A 167 -1.51 -0.32 -4.81
C PHE A 167 -0.11 0.29 -4.96
N VAL A 168 0.78 -0.39 -5.68
CA VAL A 168 2.14 0.08 -5.95
C VAL A 168 2.14 1.31 -6.85
N GLN A 169 1.30 1.33 -7.89
CA GLN A 169 1.20 2.44 -8.85
C GLN A 169 0.77 3.75 -8.18
N LEU A 170 -0.14 3.71 -7.22
CA LEU A 170 -0.55 4.90 -6.46
C LEU A 170 0.65 5.60 -5.79
N LYS A 171 1.58 4.82 -5.24
CA LYS A 171 2.80 5.37 -4.65
C LYS A 171 3.73 5.96 -5.70
N VAL A 172 3.94 5.28 -6.81
CA VAL A 172 4.77 5.76 -7.92
C VAL A 172 4.22 7.07 -8.48
N ASP A 173 2.94 7.11 -8.77
CA ASP A 173 2.25 8.30 -9.30
C ASP A 173 2.37 9.50 -8.32
N PHE A 174 2.20 9.23 -7.04
CA PHE A 174 2.35 10.26 -6.00
C PHE A 174 3.76 10.85 -6.00
N PHE A 175 4.81 10.03 -5.97
CA PHE A 175 6.18 10.52 -5.94
C PHE A 175 6.62 11.17 -7.25
N GLN A 176 6.11 10.74 -8.39
CA GLN A 176 6.34 11.42 -9.67
C GLN A 176 5.71 12.83 -9.68
N THR A 177 4.55 12.99 -9.06
CA THR A 177 3.82 14.25 -9.03
C THR A 177 4.35 15.22 -7.96
N TYR A 178 4.63 14.72 -6.76
CA TYR A 178 4.91 15.53 -5.57
C TYR A 178 6.33 15.39 -5.03
N GLY A 179 7.01 14.28 -5.28
CA GLY A 179 8.30 13.93 -4.66
C GLY A 179 9.44 14.86 -5.05
N VAL A 180 9.47 15.35 -6.28
CA VAL A 180 10.55 16.25 -6.80
C VAL A 180 10.59 17.57 -6.03
N HIS A 181 9.47 18.06 -5.54
CA HIS A 181 9.40 19.31 -4.77
C HIS A 181 9.84 19.17 -3.31
N TYR A 182 9.71 17.97 -2.74
CA TYR A 182 10.07 17.70 -1.35
C TYR A 182 11.59 17.57 -1.18
N PHE A 183 12.26 16.88 -2.12
CA PHE A 183 13.71 16.62 -2.04
C PHE A 183 14.60 17.80 -2.38
N LYS A 184 14.14 18.73 -3.22
CA LYS A 184 14.86 19.99 -3.45
C LYS A 184 15.01 20.84 -2.18
N LYS A 185 14.09 20.70 -1.21
CA LYS A 185 14.15 21.44 0.05
C LYS A 185 15.04 20.81 1.11
N VAL A 186 15.22 19.47 1.07
CA VAL A 186 16.08 18.77 2.04
C VAL A 186 17.55 18.87 1.63
N GLY A 187 17.84 18.95 0.33
CA GLY A 187 19.22 19.16 -0.19
C GLY A 187 19.74 20.59 -0.16
N GLU A 188 18.89 21.59 0.11
CA GLU A 188 19.30 22.98 0.24
C GLU A 188 19.57 23.44 1.70
N LYS A 189 19.49 22.48 2.65
CA LYS A 189 19.75 22.73 4.09
C LYS A 189 21.07 22.12 4.58
N GLU A 190 21.92 21.63 3.68
CA GLU A 190 23.34 21.35 3.94
C GLU A 190 24.19 22.50 3.33
#